data_ad72547bf0f348c655132468c9843ae0
#
_entry.id   ad72547bf0f348c655132468c9843ae0
#
_cell.length_a   1.000
_cell.length_b   1.000
_cell.length_c   1.000
_cell.angle_alpha   90.00
_cell.angle_beta   90.00
_cell.angle_gamma   90.00
#
_symmetry.space_group_name_H-M   'P 1'
#
loop_
_entity.id
_entity.type
_entity.pdbx_description
1 polymer ?
#
loop_
_entity_poly.entity_id
_entity_poly.type
_entity_poly.pdbx_seq_one_letter_code
_entity_poly.pdbx_strand_id
1 'polypeptide(L)'
;MMKHKGKIICAFIVILVLAGIWYHREANTIFPLDEEAIIGVIVSEENDLYQSRGYSTMPADMQETLITYFNTLTLKKDDVPLLRHSQELGQQKVLYEVLLDYAGIRAEFMRSFRVDLYICADGRIIVWNGGYEYYDVVDGDYDALLSYLAICDKVCFTSATLQDGTIIREK
;
A
#
# COMPACT_ATOMS: atom_id res chain seq x y z
N MET A 1 41.36 12.68 33.44
CA MET A 1 40.08 13.34 33.04
C MET A 1 39.64 13.15 31.60
N MET A 2 40.46 12.58 30.66
CA MET A 2 40.11 12.40 29.24
C MET A 2 39.26 11.17 28.92
N LYS A 3 39.31 10.09 29.73
CA LYS A 3 38.56 8.82 29.44
C LYS A 3 37.03 8.92 29.49
N HIS A 4 36.45 9.89 30.20
CA HIS A 4 34.99 10.06 30.29
C HIS A 4 34.38 10.84 29.11
N LYS A 5 35.15 11.77 28.50
CA LYS A 5 34.64 12.55 27.35
C LYS A 5 34.39 11.69 26.13
N GLY A 6 35.26 10.71 25.86
CA GLY A 6 35.08 9.78 24.74
C GLY A 6 33.83 8.90 24.88
N LYS A 7 33.51 8.42 26.09
CA LYS A 7 32.32 7.61 26.34
C LYS A 7 31.01 8.40 26.14
N ILE A 8 31.00 9.68 26.52
CA ILE A 8 29.84 10.56 26.34
C ILE A 8 29.61 10.85 24.85
N ILE A 9 30.66 11.10 24.09
CA ILE A 9 30.57 11.32 22.62
C ILE A 9 30.04 10.07 21.91
N CYS A 10 30.56 8.89 22.24
CA CYS A 10 30.06 7.62 21.67
C CYS A 10 28.58 7.38 21.99
N ALA A 11 28.15 7.61 23.23
CA ALA A 11 26.75 7.47 23.61
C ALA A 11 25.85 8.43 22.84
N PHE A 12 26.29 9.69 22.64
CA PHE A 12 25.52 10.67 21.87
C PHE A 12 25.39 10.30 20.40
N ILE A 13 26.46 9.78 19.78
CA ILE A 13 26.42 9.30 18.39
C ILE A 13 25.46 8.11 18.26
N VAL A 14 25.49 7.16 19.20
CA VAL A 14 24.56 6.01 19.19
C VAL A 14 23.12 6.48 19.31
N ILE A 15 22.83 7.43 20.19
CA ILE A 15 21.47 8.01 20.34
C ILE A 15 21.02 8.70 19.05
N LEU A 16 21.90 9.48 18.41
CA LEU A 16 21.59 10.14 17.13
C LEU A 16 21.34 9.15 16.00
N VAL A 17 22.11 8.07 15.94
CA VAL A 17 21.92 7.02 14.95
C VAL A 17 20.60 6.27 15.18
N LEU A 18 20.29 5.93 16.44
CA LEU A 18 19.03 5.28 16.79
C LEU A 18 17.83 6.19 16.54
N ALA A 19 17.93 7.48 16.89
CA ALA A 19 16.90 8.47 16.59
C ALA A 19 16.72 8.68 15.09
N GLY A 20 17.80 8.67 14.31
CA GLY A 20 17.76 8.74 12.85
C GLY A 20 17.10 7.51 12.21
N ILE A 21 17.41 6.31 12.73
CA ILE A 21 16.78 5.06 12.27
C ILE A 21 15.29 5.07 12.64
N TRP A 22 14.95 5.48 13.85
CA TRP A 22 13.56 5.57 14.30
C TRP A 22 12.76 6.58 13.49
N TYR A 23 13.30 7.79 13.28
CA TYR A 23 12.70 8.84 12.44
C TYR A 23 12.52 8.37 10.99
N HIS A 24 13.52 7.70 10.43
CA HIS A 24 13.44 7.17 9.05
C HIS A 24 12.39 6.05 8.93
N ARG A 25 12.18 5.29 10.00
CA ARG A 25 11.21 4.19 10.04
C ARG A 25 9.76 4.71 10.12
N GLU A 26 9.50 5.78 10.89
CA GLU A 26 8.17 6.42 10.96
C GLU A 26 7.88 7.30 9.72
N ALA A 27 8.89 7.99 9.20
CA ALA A 27 8.71 8.87 8.05
C ALA A 27 8.42 8.14 6.73
N ASN A 28 8.59 6.81 6.68
CA ASN A 28 8.36 6.00 5.47
C ASN A 28 7.06 5.18 5.51
N THR A 29 6.20 5.34 6.50
CA THR A 29 4.88 4.72 6.45
C THR A 29 4.00 5.48 5.48
N ILE A 30 3.28 4.75 4.61
CA ILE A 30 2.33 5.38 3.68
C ILE A 30 1.00 5.72 4.35
N PHE A 31 0.73 5.16 5.54
CA PHE A 31 -0.48 5.43 6.29
C PHE A 31 -0.27 6.48 7.39
N PRO A 32 -1.23 7.39 7.60
CA PRO A 32 -2.46 7.55 6.83
C PRO A 32 -2.17 7.98 5.39
N LEU A 33 -3.04 7.61 4.44
CA LEU A 33 -2.93 8.01 3.05
C LEU A 33 -3.14 9.52 2.92
N ASP A 34 -2.27 10.18 2.16
CA ASP A 34 -2.35 11.61 1.86
C ASP A 34 -3.22 11.84 0.61
N GLU A 35 -4.45 12.26 0.83
CA GLU A 35 -5.43 12.50 -0.21
C GLU A 35 -4.96 13.57 -1.23
N GLU A 36 -4.30 14.62 -0.76
CA GLU A 36 -3.82 15.71 -1.63
C GLU A 36 -2.67 15.25 -2.54
N ALA A 37 -1.92 14.25 -2.12
CA ALA A 37 -0.81 13.70 -2.89
C ALA A 37 -1.23 12.62 -3.89
N ILE A 38 -2.40 11.99 -3.72
CA ILE A 38 -2.90 10.91 -4.60
C ILE A 38 -3.63 11.52 -5.78
N ILE A 39 -3.12 11.30 -6.99
CA ILE A 39 -3.67 11.83 -8.25
C ILE A 39 -4.46 10.82 -9.05
N GLY A 40 -4.42 9.56 -8.66
CA GLY A 40 -5.17 8.51 -9.33
C GLY A 40 -5.22 7.22 -8.51
N VAL A 41 -6.36 6.54 -8.55
CA VAL A 41 -6.56 5.25 -7.89
C VAL A 41 -7.21 4.28 -8.87
N ILE A 42 -6.68 3.06 -8.93
CA ILE A 42 -7.24 1.94 -9.67
C ILE A 42 -7.44 0.81 -8.68
N VAL A 43 -8.60 0.17 -8.72
CA VAL A 43 -8.90 -1.04 -7.95
C VAL A 43 -9.15 -2.19 -8.89
N SER A 44 -8.56 -3.34 -8.60
CA SER A 44 -8.78 -4.59 -9.32
C SER A 44 -8.97 -5.77 -8.38
N GLU A 45 -9.99 -6.58 -8.63
CA GLU A 45 -10.17 -7.86 -7.95
C GLU A 45 -9.12 -8.86 -8.45
N GLU A 46 -8.48 -9.58 -7.53
CA GLU A 46 -7.57 -10.66 -7.88
C GLU A 46 -8.37 -11.88 -8.34
N ASN A 47 -8.26 -12.24 -9.62
CA ASN A 47 -9.05 -13.32 -10.21
C ASN A 47 -8.26 -14.07 -11.28
N ASP A 48 -7.96 -15.33 -11.00
CA ASP A 48 -7.17 -16.23 -11.86
C ASP A 48 -7.85 -16.63 -13.17
N LEU A 49 -9.13 -16.31 -13.37
CA LEU A 49 -9.87 -16.66 -14.60
C LEU A 49 -9.45 -15.83 -15.81
N TYR A 50 -8.77 -14.71 -15.60
CA TYR A 50 -8.39 -13.79 -16.64
C TYR A 50 -6.90 -13.90 -17.00
N GLN A 51 -6.56 -13.86 -18.27
CA GLN A 51 -5.17 -13.75 -18.75
C GLN A 51 -4.68 -12.30 -18.69
N SER A 52 -5.59 -11.37 -18.94
CA SER A 52 -5.31 -9.93 -18.87
C SER A 52 -6.57 -9.15 -18.54
N ARG A 53 -6.41 -8.05 -17.81
CA ARG A 53 -7.51 -7.14 -17.47
C ARG A 53 -7.09 -5.72 -17.78
N GLY A 54 -8.04 -4.91 -18.24
CA GLY A 54 -7.88 -3.48 -18.41
C GLY A 54 -8.67 -2.73 -17.35
N TYR A 55 -8.08 -1.70 -16.80
CA TYR A 55 -8.70 -0.86 -15.78
C TYR A 55 -8.49 0.61 -16.11
N SER A 56 -9.37 1.45 -15.60
CA SER A 56 -9.26 2.91 -15.63
C SER A 56 -9.23 3.48 -14.22
N THR A 57 -8.69 4.68 -14.09
CA THR A 57 -8.72 5.43 -12.83
C THR A 57 -10.16 5.74 -12.43
N MET A 58 -10.49 5.54 -11.15
CA MET A 58 -11.82 5.84 -10.62
C MET A 58 -12.10 7.35 -10.53
N PRO A 59 -13.38 7.77 -10.45
CA PRO A 59 -13.79 9.15 -10.19
C PRO A 59 -13.23 9.70 -8.87
N ALA A 60 -12.99 11.02 -8.80
CA ALA A 60 -12.34 11.66 -7.66
C ALA A 60 -13.14 11.52 -6.34
N ASP A 61 -14.46 11.61 -6.38
CA ASP A 61 -15.34 11.44 -5.23
C ASP A 61 -15.27 10.01 -4.66
N MET A 62 -15.09 9.02 -5.51
CA MET A 62 -14.86 7.65 -5.09
C MET A 62 -13.46 7.44 -4.52
N GLN A 63 -12.44 8.14 -5.05
CA GLN A 63 -11.08 8.11 -4.51
C GLN A 63 -11.06 8.65 -3.08
N GLU A 64 -11.65 9.83 -2.84
CA GLU A 64 -11.78 10.46 -1.51
C GLU A 64 -12.45 9.50 -0.51
N THR A 65 -13.55 8.89 -0.92
CA THR A 65 -14.27 7.92 -0.09
C THR A 65 -13.40 6.70 0.26
N LEU A 66 -12.68 6.14 -0.72
CA LEU A 66 -11.80 4.99 -0.49
C LEU A 66 -10.64 5.33 0.43
N ILE A 67 -10.00 6.49 0.24
CA ILE A 67 -8.92 6.98 1.10
C ILE A 67 -9.43 7.15 2.54
N THR A 68 -10.64 7.68 2.71
CA THR A 68 -11.28 7.80 4.02
C THR A 68 -11.46 6.43 4.68
N TYR A 69 -11.93 5.40 3.96
CA TYR A 69 -12.00 4.04 4.52
C TYR A 69 -10.64 3.54 5.01
N PHE A 70 -9.58 3.68 4.21
CA PHE A 70 -8.24 3.28 4.65
C PHE A 70 -7.78 4.05 5.89
N ASN A 71 -8.02 5.36 5.93
CA ASN A 71 -7.58 6.22 7.03
C ASN A 71 -8.39 6.04 8.32
N THR A 72 -9.55 5.36 8.27
CA THR A 72 -10.33 4.98 9.47
C THR A 72 -9.86 3.67 10.09
N LEU A 73 -9.05 2.87 9.38
CA LEU A 73 -8.49 1.64 9.93
C LEU A 73 -7.35 1.92 10.91
N THR A 74 -7.31 1.18 11.98
CA THR A 74 -6.14 1.11 12.86
C THR A 74 -5.23 -0.01 12.37
N LEU A 75 -4.07 0.36 11.87
CA LEU A 75 -3.10 -0.54 11.28
C LEU A 75 -1.91 -0.76 12.21
N LYS A 76 -1.51 -2.01 12.37
CA LYS A 76 -0.30 -2.40 13.09
C LYS A 76 0.70 -2.97 12.09
N LYS A 77 1.85 -2.30 11.96
CA LYS A 77 2.94 -2.79 11.11
C LYS A 77 3.53 -4.07 11.68
N ASP A 78 3.62 -5.10 10.84
CA ASP A 78 4.28 -6.37 11.17
C ASP A 78 5.71 -6.37 10.62
N ASP A 79 6.68 -6.72 11.48
CA ASP A 79 8.09 -6.79 11.13
C ASP A 79 8.43 -8.16 10.49
N VAL A 80 7.94 -8.40 9.27
CA VAL A 80 8.28 -9.61 8.52
C VAL A 80 9.74 -9.53 8.04
N PRO A 81 10.61 -10.51 8.38
CA PRO A 81 11.97 -10.52 7.89
C PRO A 81 12.05 -10.60 6.36
N LEU A 82 12.94 -9.83 5.72
CA LEU A 82 13.13 -9.76 4.26
C LEU A 82 13.18 -11.14 3.58
N LEU A 83 13.79 -12.13 4.22
CA LEU A 83 13.91 -13.50 3.69
C LEU A 83 12.56 -14.27 3.61
N ARG A 84 11.50 -13.76 4.24
CA ARG A 84 10.17 -14.38 4.24
C ARG A 84 9.17 -13.68 3.31
N HIS A 85 9.50 -12.52 2.75
CA HIS A 85 8.56 -11.71 1.97
C HIS A 85 7.90 -12.50 0.83
N SER A 86 8.67 -13.24 0.04
CA SER A 86 8.11 -14.02 -1.07
C SER A 86 7.26 -15.20 -0.60
N GLN A 87 7.59 -15.77 0.56
CA GLN A 87 6.85 -16.86 1.17
C GLN A 87 5.53 -16.39 1.75
N GLU A 88 5.55 -15.26 2.47
CA GLU A 88 4.36 -14.64 3.05
C GLU A 88 3.39 -14.18 1.97
N LEU A 89 3.87 -13.49 0.93
CA LEU A 89 3.03 -13.03 -0.18
C LEU A 89 2.36 -14.22 -0.90
N GLY A 90 3.09 -15.32 -1.12
CA GLY A 90 2.56 -16.52 -1.77
C GLY A 90 1.58 -17.34 -0.92
N GLN A 91 1.50 -17.09 0.40
CA GLN A 91 0.56 -17.75 1.32
C GLN A 91 -0.71 -16.93 1.55
N GLN A 92 -0.67 -15.62 1.25
CA GLN A 92 -1.81 -14.73 1.44
C GLN A 92 -2.79 -14.85 0.28
N LYS A 93 -4.08 -14.94 0.63
CA LYS A 93 -5.14 -14.82 -0.37
C LYS A 93 -5.44 -13.33 -0.59
N VAL A 94 -4.84 -12.75 -1.61
CA VAL A 94 -5.18 -11.40 -2.06
C VAL A 94 -6.59 -11.41 -2.62
N LEU A 95 -7.39 -10.41 -2.26
CA LEU A 95 -8.73 -10.19 -2.79
C LEU A 95 -8.75 -9.05 -3.80
N TYR A 96 -8.06 -7.96 -3.46
CA TYR A 96 -7.99 -6.76 -4.29
C TYR A 96 -6.56 -6.23 -4.34
N GLU A 97 -6.19 -5.70 -5.49
CA GLU A 97 -5.03 -4.84 -5.68
C GLU A 97 -5.51 -3.40 -5.85
N VAL A 98 -4.93 -2.48 -5.09
CA VAL A 98 -5.22 -1.05 -5.16
C VAL A 98 -3.95 -0.33 -5.58
N LEU A 99 -3.96 0.27 -6.75
CA LEU A 99 -2.85 1.03 -7.29
C LEU A 99 -3.07 2.51 -7.00
N LEU A 100 -2.15 3.12 -6.25
CA LEU A 100 -2.17 4.53 -5.89
C LEU A 100 -1.10 5.26 -6.70
N ASP A 101 -1.51 6.18 -7.57
CA ASP A 101 -0.60 7.07 -8.28
C ASP A 101 -0.45 8.37 -7.48
N TYR A 102 0.76 8.67 -7.04
CA TYR A 102 1.10 9.88 -6.28
C TYR A 102 1.67 10.96 -7.19
N ALA A 103 1.29 12.22 -6.93
CA ALA A 103 1.98 13.37 -7.51
C ALA A 103 3.44 13.39 -7.03
N GLY A 104 4.37 13.56 -7.96
CA GLY A 104 5.80 13.63 -7.64
C GLY A 104 6.11 14.87 -6.80
N ILE A 105 6.19 14.75 -5.47
CA ILE A 105 6.53 15.84 -4.53
C ILE A 105 8.04 16.11 -4.50
N ARG A 106 8.87 15.26 -5.09
CA ARG A 106 10.29 15.55 -5.21
C ARG A 106 10.55 16.35 -6.49
N ALA A 107 10.74 17.65 -6.32
CA ALA A 107 11.06 18.60 -7.40
C ALA A 107 12.25 18.20 -8.30
N GLU A 108 13.04 17.21 -7.91
CA GLU A 108 14.20 16.70 -8.66
C GLU A 108 13.83 15.61 -9.68
N PHE A 109 12.67 14.96 -9.51
CA PHE A 109 12.17 13.97 -10.45
C PHE A 109 10.66 14.19 -10.62
N MET A 110 10.27 14.89 -11.69
CA MET A 110 8.87 15.02 -12.12
C MET A 110 8.27 13.67 -12.57
N ARG A 111 8.31 12.66 -11.70
CA ARG A 111 7.72 11.36 -11.97
C ARG A 111 6.69 11.09 -10.88
N SER A 112 5.45 10.86 -11.29
CA SER A 112 4.49 10.15 -10.45
C SER A 112 5.13 8.84 -10.00
N PHE A 113 4.97 8.46 -8.74
CA PHE A 113 5.35 7.15 -8.27
C PHE A 113 4.09 6.39 -7.90
N ARG A 114 4.14 5.09 -8.07
CA ARG A 114 3.05 4.18 -7.78
C ARG A 114 3.34 3.42 -6.50
N VAL A 115 2.30 3.26 -5.72
CA VAL A 115 2.27 2.38 -4.56
C VAL A 115 1.18 1.34 -4.79
N ASP A 116 1.51 0.08 -4.60
CA ASP A 116 0.58 -1.02 -4.75
C ASP A 116 0.16 -1.53 -3.36
N LEU A 117 -1.15 -1.61 -3.10
CA LEU A 117 -1.71 -2.19 -1.89
C LEU A 117 -2.39 -3.50 -2.24
N TYR A 118 -1.98 -4.59 -1.59
CA TYR A 118 -2.63 -5.89 -1.71
C TYR A 118 -3.50 -6.12 -0.49
N ILE A 119 -4.80 -6.25 -0.72
CA ILE A 119 -5.83 -6.38 0.32
C ILE A 119 -6.15 -7.86 0.48
N CYS A 120 -5.84 -8.44 1.63
CA CYS A 120 -5.90 -9.87 1.86
C CYS A 120 -7.17 -10.29 2.61
N ALA A 121 -7.61 -11.53 2.39
CA ALA A 121 -8.83 -12.08 2.99
C ALA A 121 -8.80 -12.17 4.53
N ASP A 122 -7.62 -12.20 5.13
CA ASP A 122 -7.39 -12.38 6.58
C ASP A 122 -7.29 -11.05 7.36
N GLY A 123 -7.56 -9.90 6.74
CA GLY A 123 -7.44 -8.58 7.37
C GLY A 123 -6.04 -8.00 7.30
N ARG A 124 -5.18 -8.52 6.44
CA ARG A 124 -3.84 -7.99 6.20
C ARG A 124 -3.82 -7.09 4.97
N ILE A 125 -3.06 -6.00 5.06
CA ILE A 125 -2.76 -5.11 3.94
C ILE A 125 -1.25 -5.19 3.70
N ILE A 126 -0.86 -5.54 2.47
CA ILE A 126 0.53 -5.59 2.05
C ILE A 126 0.78 -4.40 1.12
N VAL A 127 1.80 -3.64 1.40
CA VAL A 127 2.19 -2.45 0.64
C VAL A 127 3.46 -2.74 -0.12
N TRP A 128 3.48 -2.40 -1.40
CA TRP A 128 4.71 -2.37 -2.18
C TRP A 128 5.05 -0.93 -2.58
N ASN A 129 6.16 -0.43 -2.05
CA ASN A 129 6.71 0.89 -2.35
C ASN A 129 8.24 0.79 -2.46
N GLY A 130 8.73 0.05 -3.47
CA GLY A 130 10.14 -0.30 -3.59
C GLY A 130 10.63 -1.35 -2.58
N GLY A 131 9.73 -1.85 -1.72
CA GLY A 131 9.90 -2.91 -0.75
C GLY A 131 8.54 -3.30 -0.18
N TYR A 132 8.42 -4.53 0.36
CA TYR A 132 7.18 -4.98 0.98
C TYR A 132 7.10 -4.55 2.44
N GLU A 133 5.95 -3.99 2.82
CA GLU A 133 5.54 -3.70 4.17
C GLU A 133 4.23 -4.42 4.47
N TYR A 134 4.08 -4.94 5.68
CA TYR A 134 2.93 -5.73 6.09
C TYR A 134 2.22 -5.03 7.24
N TYR A 135 0.90 -4.92 7.14
CA TYR A 135 0.04 -4.29 8.13
C TYR A 135 -1.13 -5.19 8.46
N ASP A 136 -1.33 -5.47 9.75
CA ASP A 136 -2.53 -6.11 10.24
C ASP A 136 -3.57 -5.05 10.61
N VAL A 137 -4.80 -5.23 10.14
CA VAL A 137 -5.94 -4.41 10.58
C VAL A 137 -6.33 -4.88 11.98
N VAL A 138 -6.10 -4.04 12.99
CA VAL A 138 -6.38 -4.38 14.38
C VAL A 138 -7.69 -3.77 14.90
N ASP A 139 -8.19 -2.71 14.20
CA ASP A 139 -9.48 -2.07 14.50
C ASP A 139 -9.99 -1.33 13.25
N GLY A 140 -11.29 -1.06 13.22
CA GLY A 140 -11.99 -0.42 12.10
C GLY A 140 -12.84 -1.39 11.30
N ASP A 141 -13.66 -0.85 10.38
CA ASP A 141 -14.61 -1.65 9.58
C ASP A 141 -13.97 -2.16 8.29
N TYR A 142 -13.23 -3.27 8.41
CA TYR A 142 -12.58 -3.90 7.26
C TYR A 142 -13.59 -4.47 6.26
N ASP A 143 -14.73 -4.98 6.72
CA ASP A 143 -15.78 -5.53 5.84
C ASP A 143 -16.44 -4.42 5.01
N ALA A 144 -16.61 -3.22 5.59
CA ALA A 144 -17.06 -2.06 4.84
C ALA A 144 -16.05 -1.64 3.75
N LEU A 145 -14.75 -1.66 4.07
CA LEU A 145 -13.70 -1.44 3.06
C LEU A 145 -13.79 -2.46 1.93
N LEU A 146 -13.88 -3.77 2.23
CA LEU A 146 -13.98 -4.82 1.21
C LEU A 146 -15.24 -4.65 0.34
N SER A 147 -16.36 -4.29 0.97
CA SER A 147 -17.62 -4.04 0.26
C SER A 147 -17.49 -2.84 -0.70
N TYR A 148 -16.77 -1.81 -0.29
CA TYR A 148 -16.55 -0.64 -1.13
C TYR A 148 -15.55 -0.93 -2.27
N LEU A 149 -14.51 -1.72 -2.01
CA LEU A 149 -13.55 -2.17 -3.04
C LEU A 149 -14.25 -2.97 -4.15
N ALA A 150 -15.25 -3.79 -3.80
CA ALA A 150 -16.05 -4.50 -4.79
C ALA A 150 -16.86 -3.57 -5.72
N ILE A 151 -17.26 -2.40 -5.23
CA ILE A 151 -17.89 -1.35 -6.05
C ILE A 151 -16.84 -0.67 -6.93
N CYS A 152 -15.70 -0.32 -6.34
CA CYS A 152 -14.59 0.33 -7.04
C CYS A 152 -14.03 -0.53 -8.18
N ASP A 153 -13.87 -1.84 -7.97
CA ASP A 153 -13.42 -2.77 -9.01
C ASP A 153 -14.33 -2.70 -10.24
N LYS A 154 -15.65 -2.76 -10.04
CA LYS A 154 -16.62 -2.66 -11.15
C LYS A 154 -16.54 -1.35 -11.91
N VAL A 155 -16.26 -0.24 -11.21
CA VAL A 155 -16.13 1.09 -11.83
C VAL A 155 -14.81 1.22 -12.59
N CYS A 156 -13.73 0.65 -12.05
CA CYS A 156 -12.42 0.68 -12.70
C CYS A 156 -12.31 -0.31 -13.88
N PHE A 157 -13.05 -1.42 -13.87
CA PHE A 157 -12.94 -2.47 -14.88
C PHE A 157 -13.37 -1.95 -16.26
N THR A 158 -12.56 -2.22 -17.29
CA THR A 158 -12.84 -1.83 -18.67
C THR A 158 -12.92 -3.00 -19.62
N SER A 159 -12.08 -4.02 -19.42
CA SER A 159 -12.05 -5.20 -20.27
C SER A 159 -11.30 -6.36 -19.60
N ALA A 160 -11.57 -7.58 -20.04
CA ALA A 160 -10.75 -8.73 -19.68
C ALA A 160 -10.67 -9.72 -20.86
N THR A 161 -9.57 -10.44 -20.92
CA THR A 161 -9.39 -11.58 -21.80
C THR A 161 -9.40 -12.85 -20.96
N LEU A 162 -10.37 -13.74 -21.21
CA LEU A 162 -10.46 -15.05 -20.57
C LEU A 162 -9.34 -15.98 -21.04
N GLN A 163 -9.12 -17.06 -20.32
CA GLN A 163 -8.11 -18.08 -20.70
C GLN A 163 -8.39 -18.73 -22.04
N ASP A 164 -9.65 -18.78 -22.50
CA ASP A 164 -10.07 -19.26 -23.82
C ASP A 164 -9.92 -18.23 -24.95
N GLY A 165 -9.42 -17.02 -24.66
CA GLY A 165 -9.25 -15.93 -25.61
C GLY A 165 -10.49 -15.05 -25.81
N THR A 166 -11.59 -15.30 -25.09
CA THR A 166 -12.80 -14.46 -25.15
C THR A 166 -12.53 -13.10 -24.52
N ILE A 167 -12.89 -12.01 -25.20
CA ILE A 167 -12.75 -10.64 -24.69
C ILE A 167 -14.09 -10.19 -24.12
N ILE A 168 -14.08 -9.85 -22.84
CA ILE A 168 -15.20 -9.19 -22.14
C ILE A 168 -14.89 -7.70 -22.07
N ARG A 169 -15.88 -6.86 -22.34
CA ARG A 169 -15.79 -5.40 -22.20
C ARG A 169 -16.99 -4.93 -21.42
N GLU A 170 -16.77 -3.97 -20.54
CA GLU A 170 -17.86 -3.23 -19.93
C GLU A 170 -18.48 -2.28 -20.96
N LYS A 171 -19.83 -2.15 -20.93
CA LYS A 171 -20.58 -1.29 -21.85
C LYS A 171 -20.81 0.06 -21.22
#